data_f8eb49876f571aaa4903332853f4ea73
#
_entry.id   f8eb49876f571aaa4903332853f4ea73
#
_cell.length_a   1.000
_cell.length_b   1.000
_cell.length_c   1.000
_cell.angle_alpha   90.00
_cell.angle_beta   90.00
_cell.angle_gamma   90.00
#
_symmetry.space_group_name_H-M   'P 1'
#
loop_
_entity.id
_entity.type
_entity.pdbx_description
1 polymer ?
#
loop_
_entity_poly.entity_id
_entity_poly.type
_entity_poly.pdbx_seq_one_letter_code
_entity_poly.pdbx_strand_id
1 'polypeptide(L)'
;MKVTPRAQALGDLKPLEAAHFTGNAESRPLLGPSTPLSTTAAVVRFDTGVRNHWHSHSGGQLLHVIEGTGWVQARGADPQRIGVGDSVATEPNEEHWHGAGRSGPFAHIAVNIGEPRWLEESPPPPD
;
A
#
# COMPACT_ATOMS: atom_id res chain seq x y z
N MET A 1 -24.31 5.32 -5.84
CA MET A 1 -23.27 4.51 -6.49
C MET A 1 -22.36 5.42 -7.28
N LYS A 2 -21.05 5.22 -7.18
CA LYS A 2 -20.07 6.00 -7.93
C LYS A 2 -19.24 5.07 -8.82
N VAL A 3 -19.16 5.40 -10.10
CA VAL A 3 -18.30 4.67 -11.05
C VAL A 3 -17.10 5.56 -11.38
N THR A 4 -15.90 5.00 -11.25
CA THR A 4 -14.67 5.68 -11.64
C THR A 4 -14.20 5.09 -12.97
N PRO A 5 -14.23 5.84 -14.07
CA PRO A 5 -13.82 5.34 -15.38
C PRO A 5 -12.36 4.91 -15.39
N ARG A 6 -12.05 3.87 -16.16
CA ARG A 6 -10.69 3.33 -16.30
C ARG A 6 -9.66 4.40 -16.67
N ALA A 7 -10.00 5.30 -17.59
CA ALA A 7 -9.08 6.36 -18.04
C ALA A 7 -8.63 7.28 -16.90
N GLN A 8 -9.48 7.45 -15.87
CA GLN A 8 -9.15 8.26 -14.71
C GLN A 8 -8.42 7.46 -13.61
N ALA A 9 -8.51 6.13 -13.66
CA ALA A 9 -7.96 5.27 -12.61
C ALA A 9 -6.42 5.35 -12.51
N LEU A 10 -5.74 5.63 -13.60
CA LEU A 10 -4.28 5.76 -13.64
C LEU A 10 -3.83 7.19 -13.95
N GLY A 11 -4.77 8.12 -14.19
CA GLY A 11 -4.47 9.49 -14.61
C GLY A 11 -4.44 10.55 -13.52
N ASP A 12 -5.04 10.27 -12.37
CA ASP A 12 -5.20 11.25 -11.28
C ASP A 12 -4.42 10.85 -10.01
N LEU A 13 -3.26 10.23 -10.20
CA LEU A 13 -2.38 9.89 -9.09
C LEU A 13 -1.75 11.18 -8.53
N LYS A 14 -1.79 11.34 -7.21
CA LYS A 14 -1.19 12.48 -6.50
C LYS A 14 -0.17 12.00 -5.48
N PRO A 15 0.92 12.77 -5.27
CA PRO A 15 1.95 12.39 -4.30
C PRO A 15 1.36 12.16 -2.91
N LEU A 16 1.88 11.12 -2.25
CA LEU A 16 1.61 10.86 -0.84
C LEU A 16 2.60 11.62 0.03
N GLU A 17 2.31 11.72 1.33
CA GLU A 17 3.17 12.40 2.28
C GLU A 17 4.55 11.75 2.35
N ALA A 18 5.60 12.52 2.05
CA ALA A 18 6.97 12.03 2.05
C ALA A 18 7.42 11.48 3.41
N ALA A 19 6.81 11.94 4.50
CA ALA A 19 7.17 11.50 5.85
C ALA A 19 6.99 10.00 6.09
N HIS A 20 6.14 9.34 5.31
CA HIS A 20 5.78 7.93 5.53
C HIS A 20 6.34 6.98 4.46
N PHE A 21 7.14 7.50 3.53
CA PHE A 21 7.68 6.75 2.39
C PHE A 21 9.17 7.02 2.23
N THR A 22 9.89 6.05 1.67
CA THR A 22 11.33 6.18 1.43
C THR A 22 11.66 6.92 0.13
N GLY A 23 10.66 7.25 -0.67
CA GLY A 23 10.79 7.95 -1.93
C GLY A 23 9.41 8.30 -2.47
N ASN A 24 9.31 8.54 -3.77
CA ASN A 24 8.06 8.95 -4.38
C ASN A 24 7.04 7.81 -4.43
N ALA A 25 5.87 8.06 -3.85
CA ALA A 25 4.69 7.22 -3.95
C ALA A 25 3.49 8.11 -4.21
N GLU A 26 2.55 7.59 -4.97
CA GLU A 26 1.37 8.32 -5.39
C GLU A 26 0.13 7.51 -5.09
N SER A 27 -0.98 8.18 -4.88
CA SER A 27 -2.24 7.49 -4.66
C SER A 27 -3.41 8.17 -5.34
N ARG A 28 -4.45 7.38 -5.52
CA ARG A 28 -5.75 7.84 -5.94
C ARG A 28 -6.81 7.22 -5.05
N PRO A 29 -7.55 8.02 -4.28
CA PRO A 29 -8.65 7.50 -3.48
C PRO A 29 -9.74 6.88 -4.34
N LEU A 30 -10.22 5.71 -3.93
CA LEU A 30 -11.35 5.01 -4.55
C LEU A 30 -12.58 5.04 -3.65
N LEU A 31 -12.36 5.02 -2.35
CA LEU A 31 -13.39 5.07 -1.33
C LEU A 31 -12.88 5.92 -0.18
N GLY A 32 -13.64 6.91 0.22
CA GLY A 32 -13.33 7.75 1.37
C GLY A 32 -13.64 7.05 2.69
N PRO A 33 -13.31 7.70 3.82
CA PRO A 33 -13.67 7.16 5.12
C PRO A 33 -15.17 6.92 5.19
N SER A 34 -15.56 5.71 5.53
CA SER A 34 -16.97 5.36 5.72
C SER A 34 -17.23 5.03 7.18
N THR A 35 -18.20 5.73 7.75
CA THR A 35 -18.65 5.45 9.11
C THR A 35 -19.78 4.42 9.08
N PRO A 36 -19.83 3.53 10.10
CA PRO A 36 -18.97 3.48 11.29
C PRO A 36 -17.66 2.72 11.10
N LEU A 37 -17.38 2.17 9.92
CA LEU A 37 -16.29 1.23 9.70
C LEU A 37 -14.93 1.90 9.48
N SER A 38 -14.87 3.22 9.27
CA SER A 38 -13.63 3.95 8.98
C SER A 38 -12.79 3.27 7.90
N THR A 39 -13.45 2.88 6.79
CA THR A 39 -12.81 2.14 5.71
C THR A 39 -12.44 3.09 4.58
N THR A 40 -11.19 2.98 4.11
CA THR A 40 -10.72 3.69 2.92
C THR A 40 -10.22 2.69 1.88
N ALA A 41 -10.24 3.08 0.62
CA ALA A 41 -9.61 2.31 -0.44
C ALA A 41 -8.91 3.26 -1.41
N ALA A 42 -7.74 2.87 -1.88
CA ALA A 42 -6.94 3.67 -2.81
C ALA A 42 -6.09 2.79 -3.71
N VAL A 43 -5.78 3.30 -4.89
CA VAL A 43 -4.64 2.81 -5.66
C VAL A 43 -3.40 3.49 -5.11
N VAL A 44 -2.37 2.71 -4.82
CA VAL A 44 -1.07 3.23 -4.36
C VAL A 44 -0.01 2.73 -5.30
N ARG A 45 0.80 3.64 -5.83
CA ARG A 45 1.89 3.34 -6.77
C ARG A 45 3.21 3.84 -6.20
N PHE A 46 4.20 2.95 -6.16
CA PHE A 46 5.54 3.21 -5.66
C PHE A 46 6.50 3.26 -6.84
N ASP A 47 7.41 4.23 -6.85
CA ASP A 47 8.54 4.20 -7.75
C ASP A 47 9.44 3.01 -7.42
N THR A 48 10.30 2.63 -8.37
CA THR A 48 11.25 1.53 -8.21
C THR A 48 12.01 1.63 -6.89
N GLY A 49 12.00 0.56 -6.10
CA GLY A 49 12.73 0.47 -4.83
C GLY A 49 12.11 1.23 -3.66
N VAL A 50 11.05 1.99 -3.89
CA VAL A 50 10.39 2.78 -2.85
C VAL A 50 9.43 1.92 -2.04
N ARG A 51 9.43 2.11 -0.74
CA ARG A 51 8.54 1.42 0.19
C ARG A 51 8.02 2.39 1.25
N ASN A 52 6.93 2.00 1.90
CA ASN A 52 6.47 2.76 3.06
C ASN A 52 7.22 2.33 4.33
N HIS A 53 7.08 3.13 5.37
CA HIS A 53 7.61 2.81 6.68
C HIS A 53 6.81 1.66 7.32
N TRP A 54 7.36 1.06 8.37
CA TRP A 54 6.59 0.15 9.21
C TRP A 54 5.32 0.85 9.67
N HIS A 55 4.22 0.14 9.64
CA HIS A 55 2.92 0.69 10.08
C HIS A 55 1.95 -0.45 10.38
N SER A 56 0.82 -0.07 10.93
CA SER A 56 -0.29 -0.98 11.19
C SER A 56 -1.62 -0.28 10.95
N HIS A 57 -2.68 -1.06 10.81
CA HIS A 57 -4.05 -0.57 10.71
C HIS A 57 -4.88 -1.26 11.79
N SER A 58 -5.65 -0.49 12.56
CA SER A 58 -6.38 -1.03 13.71
C SER A 58 -7.39 -2.12 13.36
N GLY A 59 -7.95 -2.10 12.16
CA GLY A 59 -8.87 -3.11 11.65
C GLY A 59 -8.26 -4.06 10.61
N GLY A 60 -6.96 -3.92 10.33
CA GLY A 60 -6.28 -4.67 9.28
C GLY A 60 -6.29 -3.97 7.92
N GLN A 61 -5.66 -4.61 6.94
CA GLN A 61 -5.53 -4.07 5.60
C GLN A 61 -5.61 -5.20 4.58
N LEU A 62 -6.21 -4.91 3.43
CA LEU A 62 -6.18 -5.79 2.26
C LEU A 62 -5.42 -5.08 1.15
N LEU A 63 -4.42 -5.75 0.59
CA LEU A 63 -3.71 -5.32 -0.61
C LEU A 63 -4.02 -6.26 -1.77
N HIS A 64 -4.18 -5.71 -2.97
CA HIS A 64 -4.28 -6.49 -4.19
C HIS A 64 -3.40 -5.87 -5.25
N VAL A 65 -2.41 -6.63 -5.73
CA VAL A 65 -1.39 -6.13 -6.65
C VAL A 65 -1.94 -6.00 -8.07
N ILE A 66 -1.74 -4.84 -8.68
CA ILE A 66 -2.23 -4.54 -10.04
C ILE A 66 -1.13 -4.18 -11.04
N GLU A 67 0.09 -3.90 -10.58
CA GLU A 67 1.22 -3.56 -11.46
C GLU A 67 2.53 -3.99 -10.82
N GLY A 68 3.40 -4.60 -11.61
CA GLY A 68 4.78 -4.88 -11.19
C GLY A 68 4.93 -5.97 -10.14
N THR A 69 6.11 -6.00 -9.54
CA THR A 69 6.44 -6.87 -8.41
C THR A 69 6.93 -6.05 -7.24
N GLY A 70 6.60 -6.47 -6.04
CA GLY A 70 6.99 -5.80 -4.82
C GLY A 70 7.24 -6.77 -3.69
N TRP A 71 7.35 -6.21 -2.51
CA TRP A 71 7.63 -6.96 -1.29
C TRP A 71 6.67 -6.53 -0.19
N VAL A 72 6.40 -7.46 0.70
CA VAL A 72 5.68 -7.22 1.95
C VAL A 72 6.39 -7.98 3.07
N GLN A 73 6.44 -7.39 4.26
CA GLN A 73 7.04 -8.05 5.41
C GLN A 73 6.21 -7.74 6.66
N ALA A 74 5.82 -8.78 7.37
CA ALA A 74 5.29 -8.65 8.73
C ALA A 74 6.44 -8.60 9.73
N ARG A 75 6.26 -7.86 10.82
CA ARG A 75 7.27 -7.77 11.89
C ARG A 75 7.57 -9.16 12.44
N GLY A 76 8.85 -9.53 12.45
CA GLY A 76 9.29 -10.83 12.95
C GLY A 76 9.28 -11.96 11.92
N ALA A 77 8.89 -11.69 10.68
CA ALA A 77 8.87 -12.66 9.58
C ALA A 77 9.81 -12.25 8.46
N ASP A 78 10.07 -13.16 7.53
CA ASP A 78 10.87 -12.87 6.35
C ASP A 78 10.04 -12.05 5.33
N PRO A 79 10.68 -11.17 4.52
CA PRO A 79 10.00 -10.52 3.41
C PRO A 79 9.46 -11.53 2.41
N GLN A 80 8.29 -11.24 1.86
CA GLN A 80 7.66 -12.06 0.83
C GLN A 80 7.51 -11.26 -0.46
N ARG A 81 7.87 -11.88 -1.57
CA ARG A 81 7.68 -11.29 -2.90
C ARG A 81 6.23 -11.45 -3.33
N ILE A 82 5.66 -10.39 -3.89
CA ILE A 82 4.29 -10.37 -4.39
C ILE A 82 4.25 -9.78 -5.80
N GLY A 83 3.32 -10.24 -6.62
CA GLY A 83 3.15 -9.82 -8.01
C GLY A 83 1.69 -9.66 -8.38
N VAL A 84 1.45 -9.28 -9.64
CA VAL A 84 0.10 -9.00 -10.15
C VAL A 84 -0.84 -10.17 -9.88
N GLY A 85 -1.98 -9.88 -9.26
CA GLY A 85 -2.99 -10.85 -8.88
C GLY A 85 -2.87 -11.40 -7.46
N ASP A 86 -1.72 -11.17 -6.81
CA ASP A 86 -1.55 -11.56 -5.40
C ASP A 86 -2.33 -10.63 -4.48
N SER A 87 -2.84 -11.19 -3.39
CA SER A 87 -3.50 -10.44 -2.33
C SER A 87 -2.81 -10.68 -1.01
N VAL A 88 -2.77 -9.64 -0.18
CA VAL A 88 -2.22 -9.69 1.18
C VAL A 88 -3.27 -9.19 2.14
N ALA A 89 -3.58 -9.98 3.16
CA ALA A 89 -4.46 -9.56 4.23
C ALA A 89 -3.66 -9.48 5.53
N THR A 90 -3.61 -8.30 6.14
CA THR A 90 -2.97 -8.13 7.44
C THR A 90 -4.02 -8.21 8.54
N GLU A 91 -3.60 -8.74 9.69
CA GLU A 91 -4.45 -8.77 10.87
C GLU A 91 -4.58 -7.38 11.50
N PRO A 92 -5.62 -7.14 12.32
CA PRO A 92 -5.70 -5.89 13.08
C PRO A 92 -4.42 -5.65 13.88
N ASN A 93 -3.88 -4.43 13.75
CA ASN A 93 -2.68 -3.97 14.43
C ASN A 93 -1.38 -4.72 14.06
N GLU A 94 -1.39 -5.53 13.03
CA GLU A 94 -0.18 -6.22 12.57
C GLU A 94 0.79 -5.22 11.93
N GLU A 95 1.99 -5.11 12.49
CA GLU A 95 3.02 -4.22 11.97
C GLU A 95 3.65 -4.82 10.72
N HIS A 96 3.72 -4.05 9.66
CA HIS A 96 4.22 -4.50 8.36
C HIS A 96 4.67 -3.29 7.51
N TRP A 97 5.33 -3.59 6.42
CA TRP A 97 5.60 -2.63 5.34
C TRP A 97 5.42 -3.32 3.99
N HIS A 98 5.24 -2.53 2.95
CA HIS A 98 5.20 -3.00 1.56
C HIS A 98 5.79 -1.94 0.63
N GLY A 99 6.13 -2.35 -0.58
CA GLY A 99 6.69 -1.44 -1.55
C GLY A 99 7.23 -2.14 -2.79
N ALA A 100 7.83 -1.36 -3.67
CA ALA A 100 8.39 -1.82 -4.93
C ALA A 100 9.69 -2.60 -4.71
N GLY A 101 9.93 -3.59 -5.55
CA GLY A 101 11.24 -4.17 -5.73
C GLY A 101 12.13 -3.27 -6.58
N ARG A 102 13.31 -3.75 -6.90
CA ARG A 102 14.31 -2.97 -7.68
C ARG A 102 14.14 -3.12 -9.19
N SER A 103 13.20 -3.92 -9.66
CA SER A 103 13.00 -4.18 -11.08
C SER A 103 12.04 -3.20 -11.77
N GLY A 104 11.31 -2.38 -11.03
CA GLY A 104 10.40 -1.41 -11.60
C GLY A 104 9.37 -0.89 -10.62
N PRO A 105 8.45 -0.03 -11.09
CA PRO A 105 7.35 0.46 -10.27
C PRO A 105 6.41 -0.66 -9.85
N PHE A 106 5.69 -0.42 -8.76
CA PHE A 106 4.79 -1.38 -8.14
C PHE A 106 3.51 -0.67 -7.72
N ALA A 107 2.36 -1.24 -8.03
CA ALA A 107 1.09 -0.68 -7.61
C ALA A 107 0.15 -1.73 -7.10
N HIS A 108 -0.64 -1.34 -6.11
CA HIS A 108 -1.69 -2.17 -5.54
C HIS A 108 -2.91 -1.32 -5.19
N ILE A 109 -4.04 -1.99 -5.05
CA ILE A 109 -5.19 -1.42 -4.34
C ILE A 109 -4.97 -1.72 -2.86
N ALA A 110 -5.20 -0.72 -2.01
CA ALA A 110 -5.17 -0.86 -0.56
C ALA A 110 -6.57 -0.57 -0.02
N VAL A 111 -7.11 -1.52 0.75
CA VAL A 111 -8.33 -1.31 1.54
C VAL A 111 -7.90 -1.27 2.99
N ASN A 112 -8.10 -0.11 3.64
CA ASN A 112 -7.65 0.14 5.00
C ASN A 112 -8.85 0.20 5.92
N ILE A 113 -8.79 -0.52 7.02
CA ILE A 113 -9.88 -0.58 8.00
C ILE A 113 -9.38 -0.01 9.32
N GLY A 114 -10.07 1.00 9.83
CA GLY A 114 -9.70 1.67 11.08
C GLY A 114 -8.59 2.70 10.90
N GLU A 115 -7.81 2.93 11.94
CA GLU A 115 -6.81 3.97 11.99
C GLU A 115 -5.40 3.45 11.70
N PRO A 116 -4.61 4.18 10.90
CA PRO A 116 -3.21 3.83 10.67
C PRO A 116 -2.35 4.27 11.86
N ARG A 117 -1.28 3.52 12.09
CA ARG A 117 -0.21 3.89 13.03
C ARG A 117 1.12 3.78 12.31
N TRP A 118 1.81 4.90 12.14
CA TRP A 118 3.09 4.97 11.46
C TRP A 118 4.25 4.79 12.44
N LEU A 119 5.25 4.00 12.03
CA LEU A 119 6.41 3.64 12.83
C LEU A 119 7.71 4.01 12.08
N GLU A 120 8.81 3.35 12.39
CA GLU A 120 10.12 3.66 11.83
C GLU A 120 10.27 3.27 10.35
N GLU A 121 11.33 3.75 9.72
CA GLU A 121 11.65 3.43 8.35
C GLU A 121 11.87 1.91 8.16
N SER A 122 11.33 1.38 7.08
CA SER A 122 11.49 -0.02 6.72
C SER A 122 12.86 -0.30 6.09
N PRO A 123 13.34 -1.55 6.13
CA PRO A 123 14.62 -1.90 5.51
C PRO A 123 14.53 -1.87 3.98
N PRO A 124 15.66 -1.78 3.27
CA PRO A 124 15.66 -1.90 1.82
C PRO A 124 15.05 -3.22 1.37
N PRO A 125 14.38 -3.26 0.19
CA PRO A 125 13.84 -4.50 -0.32
C PRO A 125 14.98 -5.47 -0.66
N PRO A 126 14.73 -6.80 -0.57
CA PRO A 126 15.75 -7.79 -0.91
C PRO A 126 16.27 -7.67 -2.35
N ASP A 127 15.37 -7.32 -3.29
CA ASP A 127 15.70 -7.14 -4.72
C ASP A 127 15.04 -5.91 -5.30
#